data_652d7003553c42c0e59bcf372d7d99cc
#
_entry.id   652d7003553c42c0e59bcf372d7d99cc
#
_cell.length_a   1.000
_cell.length_b   1.000
_cell.length_c   1.000
_cell.angle_alpha   90.00
_cell.angle_beta   90.00
_cell.angle_gamma   90.00
#
_symmetry.space_group_name_H-M   'P 1'
#
loop_
_entity.id
_entity.type
_entity.pdbx_description
1 polymer ?
#
loop_
_entity_poly.entity_id
_entity_poly.type
_entity_poly.pdbx_seq_one_letter_code
_entity_poly.pdbx_strand_id
1 'polypeptide(L)'
;MRKNPKTVAPGTSVRSAAKHMRDERVGSLFVKKGSLFLGIVTDTDLVRRAVATSKDLNKLTVEDIMTTPIATIESTRGVQDAHDMMGDLGVRHLGVTVAGTIMGVISVRDLLVYYQRYSEPKITQD
;
A
#
# COMPACT_ATOMS: atom_id res chain seq x y z
N MET A 1 -1.29 -11.72 -1.14
CA MET A 1 -2.33 -10.66 -1.02
C MET A 1 -2.91 -10.67 0.38
N ARG A 2 -3.08 -9.50 0.94
CA ARG A 2 -3.76 -9.35 2.23
C ARG A 2 -5.25 -9.08 2.00
N LYS A 3 -6.09 -9.97 2.51
CA LYS A 3 -7.54 -9.76 2.58
C LYS A 3 -7.86 -8.91 3.81
N ASN A 4 -8.97 -8.18 3.78
CA ASN A 4 -9.34 -7.27 4.86
C ASN A 4 -8.21 -6.28 5.15
N PRO A 5 -7.88 -5.41 4.19
CA PRO A 5 -6.77 -4.48 4.35
C PRO A 5 -7.00 -3.55 5.53
N LYS A 6 -5.91 -3.18 6.20
CA LYS A 6 -5.98 -2.28 7.35
C LYS A 6 -6.35 -0.88 6.89
N THR A 7 -7.21 -0.25 7.65
CA THR A 7 -7.72 1.10 7.33
C THR A 7 -7.57 2.02 8.54
N VAL A 8 -7.50 3.31 8.25
CA VAL A 8 -7.51 4.37 9.27
C VAL A 8 -8.43 5.49 8.81
N ALA A 9 -8.96 6.25 9.75
CA ALA A 9 -9.76 7.43 9.46
C ALA A 9 -8.87 8.57 8.96
N PRO A 10 -9.41 9.50 8.13
CA PRO A 10 -8.60 10.58 7.54
C PRO A 10 -7.97 11.53 8.56
N GLY A 11 -8.57 11.70 9.73
CA GLY A 11 -8.02 12.55 10.78
C GLY A 11 -6.95 11.88 11.66
N THR A 12 -6.60 10.64 11.38
CA THR A 12 -5.55 9.93 12.12
C THR A 12 -4.21 10.62 11.94
N SER A 13 -3.48 10.87 13.04
CA SER A 13 -2.17 11.49 12.94
C SER A 13 -1.19 10.56 12.23
N VAL A 14 -0.22 11.15 11.55
CA VAL A 14 0.85 10.41 10.89
C VAL A 14 1.61 9.54 11.90
N ARG A 15 1.84 10.05 13.11
CA ARG A 15 2.50 9.25 14.16
C ARG A 15 1.70 8.02 14.54
N SER A 16 0.38 8.17 14.73
CA SER A 16 -0.50 7.03 15.03
C SER A 16 -0.52 6.02 13.90
N ALA A 17 -0.56 6.49 12.66
CA ALA A 17 -0.51 5.62 11.49
C ALA A 17 0.80 4.83 11.43
N ALA A 18 1.93 5.49 11.70
CA ALA A 18 3.23 4.84 11.71
C ALA A 18 3.31 3.74 12.79
N LYS A 19 2.76 3.99 13.98
CA LYS A 19 2.69 2.99 15.04
C LYS A 19 1.82 1.80 14.62
N HIS A 20 0.71 2.08 13.97
CA HIS A 20 -0.21 1.05 13.46
C HIS A 20 0.49 0.15 12.44
N MET A 21 1.21 0.76 11.48
CA MET A 21 1.99 0.00 10.50
C MET A 21 3.05 -0.86 11.16
N ARG A 22 3.74 -0.31 12.15
CA ARG A 22 4.76 -1.05 12.92
C ARG A 22 4.14 -2.27 13.61
N ASP A 23 3.06 -2.05 14.33
CA ASP A 23 2.45 -3.09 15.15
C ASP A 23 1.81 -4.18 14.31
N GLU A 24 1.20 -3.79 13.19
CA GLU A 24 0.55 -4.73 12.27
C GLU A 24 1.52 -5.29 11.23
N ARG A 25 2.75 -4.79 11.17
CA ARG A 25 3.78 -5.20 10.21
C ARG A 25 3.30 -5.08 8.76
N VAL A 26 2.68 -3.97 8.44
CA VAL A 26 2.20 -3.67 7.09
C VAL A 26 2.88 -2.41 6.57
N GLY A 27 3.03 -2.33 5.26
CA GLY A 27 3.65 -1.18 4.59
C GLY A 27 2.66 -0.19 4.03
N SER A 28 1.36 -0.39 4.26
CA SER A 28 0.34 0.52 3.77
C SER A 28 -0.91 0.46 4.63
N LEU A 29 -1.66 1.56 4.64
CA LEU A 29 -2.97 1.66 5.25
C LEU A 29 -3.89 2.37 4.26
N PHE A 30 -5.10 1.87 4.08
CA PHE A 30 -6.11 2.64 3.36
C PHE A 30 -6.70 3.70 4.28
N VAL A 31 -6.94 4.87 3.72
CA VAL A 31 -7.65 5.95 4.40
C VAL A 31 -9.12 5.85 4.00
N LYS A 32 -9.98 5.63 4.97
CA LYS A 32 -11.38 5.31 4.72
C LYS A 32 -12.28 6.14 5.62
N LYS A 33 -13.34 6.68 5.04
CA LYS A 33 -14.38 7.40 5.77
C LYS A 33 -15.71 6.72 5.47
N GLY A 34 -16.30 6.07 6.47
CA GLY A 34 -17.49 5.24 6.25
C GLY A 34 -17.15 4.09 5.31
N SER A 35 -17.88 3.98 4.21
CA SER A 35 -17.62 2.98 3.17
C SER A 35 -16.73 3.51 2.04
N LEU A 36 -16.30 4.77 2.11
CA LEU A 36 -15.56 5.42 1.04
C LEU A 36 -14.06 5.33 1.28
N PHE A 37 -13.34 4.73 0.34
CA PHE A 37 -11.89 4.71 0.32
C PHE A 37 -11.38 6.01 -0.29
N LEU A 38 -10.67 6.81 0.51
CA LEU A 38 -10.20 8.14 0.10
C LEU A 38 -8.80 8.11 -0.52
N GLY A 39 -7.94 7.23 -0.01
CA GLY A 39 -6.55 7.17 -0.46
C GLY A 39 -5.81 6.05 0.23
N ILE A 40 -4.51 5.99 -0.03
CA ILE A 40 -3.60 5.02 0.57
C ILE A 40 -2.39 5.77 1.13
N VAL A 41 -1.95 5.39 2.32
CA VAL A 41 -0.71 5.87 2.93
C VAL A 41 0.26 4.71 2.98
N THR A 42 1.44 4.91 2.45
CA THR A 42 2.49 3.90 2.42
C THR A 42 3.68 4.34 3.27
N ASP A 43 4.58 3.40 3.54
CA ASP A 43 5.85 3.71 4.21
C ASP A 43 6.66 4.76 3.43
N THR A 44 6.60 4.73 2.10
CA THR A 44 7.23 5.75 1.27
C THR A 44 6.64 7.13 1.53
N ASP A 45 5.31 7.23 1.67
CA ASP A 45 4.65 8.50 2.00
C ASP A 45 5.07 9.00 3.38
N LEU A 46 5.18 8.12 4.37
CA LEU A 46 5.63 8.49 5.71
C LEU A 46 7.02 9.09 5.68
N VAL A 47 7.94 8.50 4.94
CA VAL A 47 9.32 8.99 4.85
C VAL A 47 9.36 10.31 4.09
N ARG A 48 8.81 10.35 2.88
CA ARG A 48 9.00 11.47 1.95
C ARG A 48 8.10 12.66 2.25
N ARG A 49 6.87 12.41 2.67
CA ARG A 49 5.87 13.47 2.85
C ARG A 49 5.65 13.88 4.29
N ALA A 50 6.19 13.12 5.24
CA ALA A 50 6.05 13.41 6.66
C ALA A 50 7.41 13.60 7.31
N VAL A 51 8.20 12.53 7.47
CA VAL A 51 9.47 12.58 8.20
C VAL A 51 10.46 13.57 7.56
N ALA A 52 10.51 13.63 6.22
CA ALA A 52 11.41 14.52 5.50
C ALA A 52 10.98 16.00 5.57
N THR A 53 9.83 16.30 6.16
CA THR A 53 9.35 17.66 6.37
C THR A 53 9.64 18.08 7.81
N SER A 54 9.53 19.39 8.08
CA SER A 54 9.71 19.90 9.44
C SER A 54 8.41 19.94 10.23
N LYS A 55 7.34 19.34 9.72
CA LYS A 55 6.01 19.38 10.35
C LYS A 55 5.94 18.44 11.55
N ASP A 56 5.08 18.82 12.50
CA ASP A 56 4.83 18.02 13.70
C ASP A 56 4.03 16.76 13.32
N LEU A 57 4.63 15.60 13.51
CA LEU A 57 4.01 14.32 13.14
C LEU A 57 2.78 13.97 13.98
N ASN A 58 2.60 14.62 15.13
CA ASN A 58 1.41 14.44 15.95
C ASN A 58 0.22 15.26 15.45
N LYS A 59 0.46 16.26 14.63
CA LYS A 59 -0.56 17.14 14.07
C LYS A 59 -0.86 16.85 12.60
N LEU A 60 0.17 16.44 11.85
CA LEU A 60 0.01 16.06 10.45
C LEU A 60 -0.87 14.80 10.37
N THR A 61 -1.88 14.82 9.50
CA THR A 61 -2.82 13.68 9.36
C THR A 61 -2.52 12.85 8.13
N VAL A 62 -3.04 11.63 8.13
CA VAL A 62 -2.88 10.74 6.96
C VAL A 62 -3.53 11.33 5.71
N GLU A 63 -4.62 12.09 5.85
CA GLU A 63 -5.26 12.76 4.72
C GLU A 63 -4.32 13.76 4.06
N ASP A 64 -3.44 14.41 4.86
CA ASP A 64 -2.49 15.40 4.34
C ASP A 64 -1.42 14.78 3.46
N ILE A 65 -1.08 13.51 3.68
CA ILE A 65 0.04 12.86 2.99
C ILE A 65 -0.35 11.68 2.12
N MET A 66 -1.60 11.24 2.16
CA MET A 66 -2.05 10.08 1.40
C MET A 66 -1.90 10.27 -0.10
N THR A 67 -1.75 9.17 -0.80
CA THR A 67 -1.79 9.13 -2.26
C THR A 67 -3.22 8.89 -2.71
N THR A 68 -3.68 9.70 -3.64
CA THR A 68 -5.01 9.59 -4.22
C THR A 68 -4.93 9.97 -5.71
N PRO A 69 -5.68 9.31 -6.61
CA PRO A 69 -6.53 8.16 -6.36
C PRO A 69 -5.72 6.91 -6.02
N ILE A 70 -6.39 5.92 -5.44
CA ILE A 70 -5.78 4.63 -5.14
C ILE A 70 -5.60 3.86 -6.44
N ALA A 71 -4.38 3.39 -6.72
CA ALA A 71 -4.14 2.50 -7.84
C ALA A 71 -4.72 1.12 -7.48
N THR A 72 -5.58 0.59 -8.34
CA THR A 72 -6.27 -0.68 -8.09
C THR A 72 -6.10 -1.64 -9.26
N ILE A 73 -6.23 -2.92 -8.94
CA ILE A 73 -6.25 -3.99 -9.92
C ILE A 73 -7.39 -4.95 -9.57
N GLU A 74 -8.12 -5.40 -10.59
CA GLU A 74 -9.21 -6.35 -10.37
C GLU A 74 -8.63 -7.73 -10.03
N SER A 75 -9.26 -8.42 -9.08
CA SER A 75 -8.77 -9.69 -8.54
C SER A 75 -8.66 -10.81 -9.59
N THR A 76 -9.35 -10.67 -10.72
CA THR A 76 -9.29 -11.63 -11.82
C THR A 76 -8.06 -11.48 -12.70
N ARG A 77 -7.29 -10.40 -12.52
CA ARG A 77 -6.06 -10.17 -13.29
C ARG A 77 -4.92 -11.01 -12.70
N GLY A 78 -3.94 -11.28 -13.53
CA GLY A 78 -2.81 -12.12 -13.13
C GLY A 78 -1.72 -11.36 -12.39
N VAL A 79 -0.80 -12.13 -11.80
CA VAL A 79 0.35 -11.59 -11.07
C VAL A 79 1.24 -10.74 -11.98
N GLN A 80 1.40 -11.14 -13.25
CA GLN A 80 2.19 -10.37 -14.22
C GLN A 80 1.57 -9.00 -14.47
N ASP A 81 0.26 -8.91 -14.53
CA ASP A 81 -0.43 -7.62 -14.69
C ASP A 81 -0.15 -6.70 -13.50
N ALA A 82 -0.19 -7.25 -12.28
CA ALA A 82 0.14 -6.49 -11.08
C ALA A 82 1.59 -6.00 -11.10
N HIS A 83 2.52 -6.87 -11.48
CA HIS A 83 3.93 -6.53 -11.62
C HIS A 83 4.11 -5.37 -12.60
N ASP A 84 3.51 -5.47 -13.77
CA ASP A 84 3.64 -4.45 -14.83
C ASP A 84 3.03 -3.13 -14.36
N MET A 85 1.87 -3.17 -13.72
CA MET A 85 1.20 -1.97 -13.23
C MET A 85 2.03 -1.26 -12.16
N MET A 86 2.61 -2.02 -11.22
CA MET A 86 3.47 -1.43 -10.18
C MET A 86 4.69 -0.75 -10.81
N GLY A 87 5.31 -1.39 -11.81
CA GLY A 87 6.43 -0.83 -12.53
C GLY A 87 6.06 0.43 -13.30
N ASP A 88 4.97 0.39 -14.04
CA ASP A 88 4.51 1.51 -14.86
C ASP A 88 4.12 2.72 -14.02
N LEU A 89 3.46 2.49 -12.89
CA LEU A 89 2.99 3.56 -12.00
C LEU A 89 4.04 3.99 -10.97
N GLY A 90 5.10 3.21 -10.80
CA GLY A 90 6.11 3.50 -9.77
C GLY A 90 5.57 3.32 -8.36
N VAL A 91 4.66 2.39 -8.15
CA VAL A 91 4.06 2.10 -6.85
C VAL A 91 4.42 0.70 -6.37
N ARG A 92 4.39 0.48 -5.07
CA ARG A 92 4.69 -0.80 -4.45
C ARG A 92 3.47 -1.51 -3.90
N HIS A 93 2.30 -0.89 -3.98
CA HIS A 93 1.06 -1.41 -3.45
C HIS A 93 -0.07 -1.13 -4.43
N LEU A 94 -0.98 -2.08 -4.58
CA LEU A 94 -2.20 -1.90 -5.35
C LEU A 94 -3.37 -2.36 -4.50
N GLY A 95 -4.45 -1.59 -4.51
CA GLY A 95 -5.72 -2.08 -3.99
C GLY A 95 -6.23 -3.19 -4.91
N VAL A 96 -6.73 -4.26 -4.33
CA VAL A 96 -7.32 -5.35 -5.10
C VAL A 96 -8.83 -5.24 -5.02
N THR A 97 -9.48 -5.16 -6.18
CA THR A 97 -10.93 -5.00 -6.25
C THR A 97 -11.60 -6.30 -6.68
N VAL A 98 -12.82 -6.48 -6.19
CA VAL A 98 -13.75 -7.50 -6.65
C VAL A 98 -15.00 -6.76 -7.10
N ALA A 99 -15.32 -6.84 -8.37
CA ALA A 99 -16.45 -6.09 -8.96
C ALA A 99 -16.39 -4.59 -8.60
N GLY A 100 -15.18 -4.01 -8.66
CA GLY A 100 -14.98 -2.58 -8.43
C GLY A 100 -14.86 -2.15 -6.96
N THR A 101 -15.04 -3.06 -6.01
CA THR A 101 -14.92 -2.76 -4.57
C THR A 101 -13.59 -3.23 -4.04
N ILE A 102 -12.88 -2.38 -3.31
CA ILE A 102 -11.59 -2.74 -2.70
C ILE A 102 -11.82 -3.81 -1.63
N MET A 103 -11.21 -4.97 -1.83
CA MET A 103 -11.33 -6.11 -0.93
C MET A 103 -9.99 -6.58 -0.39
N GLY A 104 -8.89 -6.03 -0.87
CA GLY A 104 -7.57 -6.45 -0.43
C GLY A 104 -6.49 -5.49 -0.89
N VAL A 105 -5.26 -5.84 -0.59
CA VAL A 105 -4.08 -5.12 -1.04
C VAL A 105 -3.01 -6.13 -1.45
N ILE A 106 -2.30 -5.84 -2.53
CA ILE A 106 -1.13 -6.62 -2.96
C ILE A 106 0.08 -5.70 -2.98
N SER A 107 1.21 -6.20 -2.50
CA SER A 107 2.46 -5.44 -2.44
C SER A 107 3.54 -6.07 -3.31
N VAL A 108 4.61 -5.31 -3.56
CA VAL A 108 5.81 -5.84 -4.22
C VAL A 108 6.34 -7.06 -3.45
N ARG A 109 6.26 -7.05 -2.12
CA ARG A 109 6.69 -8.17 -1.31
C ARG A 109 5.89 -9.44 -1.63
N ASP A 110 4.58 -9.30 -1.83
CA ASP A 110 3.73 -10.43 -2.22
C ASP A 110 4.18 -11.02 -3.57
N LEU A 111 4.56 -10.16 -4.51
CA LEU A 111 5.08 -10.61 -5.81
C LEU A 111 6.41 -11.35 -5.65
N LEU A 112 7.29 -10.85 -4.81
CA LEU A 112 8.58 -11.51 -4.55
C LEU A 112 8.38 -12.89 -3.96
N VAL A 113 7.45 -13.04 -3.01
CA VAL A 113 7.10 -14.33 -2.42
C VAL A 113 6.54 -15.27 -3.48
N TYR A 114 5.66 -14.77 -4.33
CA TYR A 114 5.10 -15.56 -5.42
C TYR A 114 6.20 -16.07 -6.35
N TYR A 115 7.08 -15.21 -6.82
CA TYR A 115 8.15 -15.60 -7.73
C TYR A 115 9.16 -16.54 -7.07
N GLN A 116 9.43 -16.36 -5.80
CA GLN A 116 10.29 -17.26 -5.05
C GLN A 116 9.71 -18.67 -4.99
N ARG A 117 8.39 -18.79 -4.85
CA ARG A 117 7.70 -20.07 -4.74
C ARG A 117 7.60 -20.81 -6.07
N TYR A 118 7.39 -20.10 -7.16
CA TYR A 118 7.09 -20.68 -8.47
C TYR A 118 8.22 -20.54 -9.48
N SER A 119 9.35 -20.02 -9.07
CA SER A 119 10.53 -19.87 -9.90
C SER A 119 11.75 -20.34 -9.13
N GLU A 120 12.77 -20.79 -9.84
CA GLU A 120 14.07 -21.08 -9.24
C GLU A 120 15.00 -19.93 -9.56
N PRO A 121 15.05 -18.91 -8.68
CA PRO A 121 15.86 -17.75 -8.95
C PRO A 121 17.34 -18.11 -8.89
N LYS A 122 18.10 -17.61 -9.85
CA LYS A 122 19.54 -17.77 -9.87
C LYS A 122 20.15 -16.39 -9.75
N ILE A 123 20.95 -16.24 -8.71
CA ILE A 123 21.64 -14.97 -8.48
C ILE A 123 22.88 -14.90 -9.35
N THR A 124 23.52 -16.05 -9.58
CA THR A 124 24.76 -16.12 -10.36
C THR A 124 24.45 -16.51 -11.79
N GLN A 125 25.02 -15.80 -12.73
CA GLN A 125 24.94 -16.10 -14.15
C GLN A 125 26.30 -16.61 -14.60
N ASP A 126 26.28 -17.67 -15.31
CA ASP A 126 27.51 -18.27 -15.86
C ASP A 126 27.78 -17.74 -17.27
#